data_6f62f371d02f287fbfaf0fb382d3aa33
#
_entry.id   6f62f371d02f287fbfaf0fb382d3aa33
#
_cell.length_a   1.000
_cell.length_b   1.000
_cell.length_c   1.000
_cell.angle_alpha   90.00
_cell.angle_beta   90.00
_cell.angle_gamma   90.00
#
_symmetry.space_group_name_H-M   'P 1'
#
loop_
_entity.id
_entity.type
_entity.pdbx_description
1 polymer ?
#
loop_
_entity_poly.entity_id
_entity_poly.type
_entity_poly.pdbx_seq_one_letter_code
_entity_poly.pdbx_strand_id
1 'polypeptide(L)'
;MRVIFMGTPDFSVGTLEAIIEAGHEVALVVTQPDKPKGRGKTMQYTPVKECALSHGIEVFQPVKIRETANIEYLRKFNADIIIVVAFGQILSKSILDMPRYGCINVHASLLPKYRGAAPIQWAVINGDEFTGVTTMRMDEGVDTGDMIAKSTVRLAPDETGGSLFDKLSAEGAKLCVETMKMIEDGTAEYTPQNSEEATHTSMISKELGFIDWTKPAVEIERLIRGLNPWPSAYTHLNGKTFKVWSAKVIDGSDDYEPGCIYHIGKNDMYVQTGKGALSLVEVQLQGKKRMDTGSFLRGCHVERSEERR
;
A
#
# COMPACT_ATOMS: atom_id res chain seq x y z
N MET A 1 -20.76 7.50 -18.61
CA MET A 1 -19.55 7.33 -19.46
C MET A 1 -19.29 5.87 -19.75
N ARG A 2 -18.63 5.55 -20.87
CA ARG A 2 -18.06 4.26 -21.21
C ARG A 2 -16.62 4.18 -20.74
N VAL A 3 -16.29 3.20 -19.91
CA VAL A 3 -15.04 3.14 -19.13
C VAL A 3 -14.22 1.90 -19.50
N ILE A 4 -12.90 2.06 -19.65
CA ILE A 4 -11.94 0.98 -19.47
C ILE A 4 -11.35 1.14 -18.07
N PHE A 5 -11.43 0.10 -17.25
CA PHE A 5 -10.83 0.09 -15.92
C PHE A 5 -9.52 -0.70 -15.93
N MET A 6 -8.45 -0.13 -15.40
CA MET A 6 -7.13 -0.77 -15.28
C MET A 6 -6.72 -0.86 -13.81
N GLY A 7 -6.65 -2.05 -13.27
CA GLY A 7 -6.28 -2.28 -11.88
C GLY A 7 -5.87 -3.72 -11.61
N THR A 8 -5.25 -3.99 -10.46
CA THR A 8 -4.77 -5.34 -10.17
C THR A 8 -5.07 -5.81 -8.75
N PRO A 9 -4.61 -5.14 -7.66
CA PRO A 9 -4.82 -5.61 -6.30
C PRO A 9 -6.23 -5.32 -5.79
N ASP A 10 -6.52 -5.85 -4.64
CA ASP A 10 -7.73 -5.60 -3.86
C ASP A 10 -8.01 -4.11 -3.60
N PHE A 11 -6.98 -3.28 -3.47
CA PHE A 11 -7.11 -1.81 -3.41
C PHE A 11 -7.97 -1.23 -4.54
N SER A 12 -7.91 -1.83 -5.72
CA SER A 12 -8.59 -1.34 -6.93
C SER A 12 -10.04 -1.81 -7.02
N VAL A 13 -10.42 -2.85 -6.26
CA VAL A 13 -11.76 -3.49 -6.38
C VAL A 13 -12.87 -2.54 -5.99
N GLY A 14 -12.73 -1.85 -4.84
CA GLY A 14 -13.75 -0.90 -4.38
C GLY A 14 -14.02 0.24 -5.37
N THR A 15 -12.98 0.70 -6.09
CA THR A 15 -13.15 1.71 -7.14
C THR A 15 -13.89 1.15 -8.36
N LEU A 16 -13.60 -0.09 -8.77
CA LEU A 16 -14.32 -0.74 -9.88
C LEU A 16 -15.81 -0.90 -9.53
N GLU A 17 -16.12 -1.40 -8.34
CA GLU A 17 -17.49 -1.56 -7.85
C GLU A 17 -18.24 -0.22 -7.80
N ALA A 18 -17.60 0.83 -7.24
CA ALA A 18 -18.20 2.17 -7.17
C ALA A 18 -18.52 2.77 -8.56
N ILE A 19 -17.69 2.53 -9.56
CA ILE A 19 -17.93 2.97 -10.95
C ILE A 19 -19.15 2.24 -11.54
N ILE A 20 -19.27 0.94 -11.29
CA ILE A 20 -20.42 0.12 -11.75
C ILE A 20 -21.71 0.58 -11.05
N GLU A 21 -21.69 0.75 -9.72
CA GLU A 21 -22.81 1.21 -8.91
C GLU A 21 -23.27 2.62 -9.29
N ALA A 22 -22.35 3.48 -9.71
CA ALA A 22 -22.66 4.83 -10.21
C ALA A 22 -23.33 4.81 -11.61
N GLY A 23 -23.53 3.64 -12.21
CA GLY A 23 -24.22 3.48 -13.48
C GLY A 23 -23.36 3.73 -14.72
N HIS A 24 -22.04 3.76 -14.59
CA HIS A 24 -21.15 3.83 -15.74
C HIS A 24 -21.00 2.46 -16.42
N GLU A 25 -20.85 2.45 -17.74
CA GLU A 25 -20.60 1.24 -18.51
C GLU A 25 -19.13 0.86 -18.47
N VAL A 26 -18.74 -0.13 -17.67
CA VAL A 26 -17.40 -0.69 -17.71
C VAL A 26 -17.30 -1.68 -18.84
N ALA A 27 -16.77 -1.23 -19.99
CA ALA A 27 -16.71 -2.01 -21.22
C ALA A 27 -15.58 -3.04 -21.22
N LEU A 28 -14.51 -2.79 -20.46
CA LEU A 28 -13.34 -3.67 -20.35
C LEU A 28 -12.64 -3.45 -19.01
N VAL A 29 -12.22 -4.55 -18.40
CA VAL A 29 -11.29 -4.53 -17.27
C VAL A 29 -9.93 -5.05 -17.71
N VAL A 30 -8.88 -4.28 -17.47
CA VAL A 30 -7.49 -4.65 -17.75
C VAL A 30 -6.77 -4.90 -16.43
N THR A 31 -6.15 -6.05 -16.29
CA THR A 31 -5.41 -6.44 -15.08
C THR A 31 -4.14 -7.21 -15.41
N GLN A 32 -3.23 -7.33 -14.45
CA GLN A 32 -2.01 -8.13 -14.61
C GLN A 32 -2.37 -9.60 -14.88
N PRO A 33 -1.50 -10.34 -15.60
CA PRO A 33 -1.64 -11.78 -15.76
C PRO A 33 -1.74 -12.51 -14.43
N ASP A 34 -2.52 -13.58 -14.39
CA ASP A 34 -2.62 -14.46 -13.23
C ASP A 34 -1.25 -14.99 -12.83
N LYS A 35 -1.00 -15.06 -11.54
CA LYS A 35 0.28 -15.54 -10.99
C LYS A 35 0.09 -16.73 -10.07
N PRO A 36 1.03 -17.68 -10.05
CA PRO A 36 1.00 -18.77 -9.08
C PRO A 36 1.20 -18.19 -7.66
N LYS A 37 0.32 -18.54 -6.72
CA LYS A 37 0.37 -18.10 -5.32
C LYS A 37 0.38 -19.30 -4.37
N GLY A 38 1.05 -19.12 -3.23
CA GLY A 38 1.14 -20.14 -2.19
C GLY A 38 2.13 -21.26 -2.48
N ARG A 39 2.27 -22.20 -1.52
CA ARG A 39 3.21 -23.34 -1.61
C ARG A 39 2.84 -24.32 -2.73
N GLY A 40 1.57 -24.41 -3.10
CA GLY A 40 1.06 -25.29 -4.15
C GLY A 40 1.17 -24.70 -5.58
N LYS A 41 1.67 -23.46 -5.75
CA LYS A 41 1.76 -22.75 -7.03
C LYS A 41 0.45 -22.76 -7.84
N THR A 42 -0.70 -22.81 -7.18
CA THR A 42 -2.00 -22.73 -7.85
C THR A 42 -2.15 -21.34 -8.48
N MET A 43 -2.55 -21.30 -9.75
CA MET A 43 -2.84 -20.04 -10.44
C MET A 43 -4.02 -19.36 -9.74
N GLN A 44 -3.82 -18.11 -9.32
CA GLN A 44 -4.87 -17.31 -8.70
C GLN A 44 -5.18 -16.12 -9.59
N TYR A 45 -6.47 -15.86 -9.73
CA TYR A 45 -6.96 -14.64 -10.37
C TYR A 45 -6.53 -13.42 -9.58
N THR A 46 -6.39 -12.30 -10.28
CA THR A 46 -6.25 -11.02 -9.58
C THR A 46 -7.59 -10.66 -8.93
N PRO A 47 -7.61 -9.95 -7.79
CA PRO A 47 -8.87 -9.51 -7.16
C PRO A 47 -9.77 -8.73 -8.12
N VAL A 48 -9.19 -7.87 -8.96
CA VAL A 48 -9.93 -7.11 -9.97
C VAL A 48 -10.53 -8.01 -11.04
N LYS A 49 -9.85 -9.10 -11.45
CA LYS A 49 -10.41 -10.10 -12.38
C LYS A 49 -11.61 -10.82 -11.76
N GLU A 50 -11.49 -11.26 -10.51
CA GLU A 50 -12.60 -11.93 -9.82
C GLU A 50 -13.84 -11.02 -9.76
N CYS A 51 -13.66 -9.75 -9.40
CA CYS A 51 -14.71 -8.75 -9.40
C CYS A 51 -15.33 -8.56 -10.80
N ALA A 52 -14.51 -8.34 -11.83
CA ALA A 52 -14.98 -8.14 -13.19
C ALA A 52 -15.82 -9.32 -13.70
N LEU A 53 -15.36 -10.56 -13.46
CA LEU A 53 -16.08 -11.78 -13.86
C LEU A 53 -17.42 -11.93 -13.13
N SER A 54 -17.52 -11.54 -11.85
CA SER A 54 -18.78 -11.56 -11.10
C SER A 54 -19.84 -10.61 -11.66
N HIS A 55 -19.40 -9.54 -12.33
CA HIS A 55 -20.27 -8.59 -13.04
C HIS A 55 -20.44 -8.89 -14.54
N GLY A 56 -19.86 -10.00 -15.03
CA GLY A 56 -19.94 -10.37 -16.46
C GLY A 56 -19.16 -9.44 -17.38
N ILE A 57 -18.16 -8.72 -16.86
CA ILE A 57 -17.33 -7.77 -17.60
C ILE A 57 -16.16 -8.50 -18.27
N GLU A 58 -15.87 -8.15 -19.50
CA GLU A 58 -14.73 -8.70 -20.24
C GLU A 58 -13.40 -8.33 -19.57
N VAL A 59 -12.49 -9.31 -19.48
CA VAL A 59 -11.19 -9.15 -18.81
C VAL A 59 -10.05 -9.35 -19.81
N PHE A 60 -9.12 -8.41 -19.84
CA PHE A 60 -7.92 -8.44 -20.65
C PHE A 60 -6.66 -8.42 -19.78
N GLN A 61 -5.75 -9.36 -20.03
CA GLN A 61 -4.53 -9.57 -19.20
C GLN A 61 -3.25 -9.54 -20.04
N PRO A 62 -2.88 -8.37 -20.62
CA PRO A 62 -1.68 -8.26 -21.44
C PRO A 62 -0.41 -8.33 -20.58
N VAL A 63 0.60 -9.04 -21.05
CA VAL A 63 1.94 -9.06 -20.42
C VAL A 63 2.58 -7.68 -20.51
N LYS A 64 2.41 -6.98 -21.64
CA LYS A 64 2.92 -5.62 -21.89
C LYS A 64 1.84 -4.81 -22.59
N ILE A 65 1.13 -3.98 -21.84
CA ILE A 65 0.02 -3.17 -22.37
C ILE A 65 0.42 -2.27 -23.54
N ARG A 66 1.67 -1.81 -23.58
CA ARG A 66 2.21 -0.88 -24.59
C ARG A 66 2.52 -1.51 -25.95
N GLU A 67 2.34 -2.81 -26.14
CA GLU A 67 2.49 -3.47 -27.44
C GLU A 67 1.38 -3.00 -28.39
N THR A 68 1.72 -2.77 -29.65
CA THR A 68 0.80 -2.20 -30.67
C THR A 68 -0.49 -3.00 -30.78
N ALA A 69 -0.42 -4.34 -30.78
CA ALA A 69 -1.62 -5.19 -30.83
C ALA A 69 -2.58 -4.96 -29.66
N ASN A 70 -2.02 -4.73 -28.45
CA ASN A 70 -2.79 -4.47 -27.26
C ASN A 70 -3.42 -3.07 -27.27
N ILE A 71 -2.70 -2.07 -27.79
CA ILE A 71 -3.24 -0.72 -28.00
C ILE A 71 -4.40 -0.76 -28.98
N GLU A 72 -4.25 -1.44 -30.13
CA GLU A 72 -5.32 -1.60 -31.11
C GLU A 72 -6.52 -2.38 -30.57
N TYR A 73 -6.28 -3.32 -29.65
CA TYR A 73 -7.35 -4.01 -28.96
C TYR A 73 -8.16 -3.07 -28.04
N LEU A 74 -7.47 -2.23 -27.25
CA LEU A 74 -8.13 -1.22 -26.41
C LEU A 74 -8.99 -0.25 -27.21
N ARG A 75 -8.54 0.18 -28.40
CA ARG A 75 -9.27 1.12 -29.27
C ARG A 75 -10.66 0.62 -29.65
N LYS A 76 -10.88 -0.70 -29.77
CA LYS A 76 -12.16 -1.29 -30.16
C LYS A 76 -13.29 -1.00 -29.17
N PHE A 77 -12.94 -0.69 -27.93
CA PHE A 77 -13.93 -0.44 -26.87
C PHE A 77 -14.48 0.99 -26.90
N ASN A 78 -13.88 1.92 -27.65
CA ASN A 78 -14.33 3.31 -27.79
C ASN A 78 -14.65 3.95 -26.40
N ALA A 79 -13.76 3.78 -25.43
CA ALA A 79 -13.96 4.30 -24.09
C ALA A 79 -13.89 5.83 -24.06
N ASP A 80 -14.78 6.46 -23.28
CA ASP A 80 -14.74 7.90 -23.01
C ASP A 80 -13.59 8.25 -22.08
N ILE A 81 -13.28 7.36 -21.16
CA ILE A 81 -12.28 7.54 -20.10
C ILE A 81 -11.61 6.21 -19.72
N ILE A 82 -10.35 6.27 -19.33
CA ILE A 82 -9.65 5.15 -18.71
C ILE A 82 -9.40 5.47 -17.23
N ILE A 83 -9.87 4.63 -16.32
CA ILE A 83 -9.58 4.75 -14.89
C ILE A 83 -8.49 3.77 -14.51
N VAL A 84 -7.45 4.27 -13.86
CA VAL A 84 -6.26 3.48 -13.47
C VAL A 84 -6.11 3.50 -11.96
N VAL A 85 -6.04 2.31 -11.36
CA VAL A 85 -5.83 2.15 -9.90
C VAL A 85 -4.86 1.02 -9.65
N ALA A 86 -3.66 1.33 -9.24
CA ALA A 86 -2.60 0.34 -8.93
C ALA A 86 -2.47 -0.75 -10.02
N PHE A 87 -2.43 -0.37 -11.28
CA PHE A 87 -2.37 -1.30 -12.42
C PHE A 87 -1.00 -1.99 -12.54
N GLY A 88 0.09 -1.26 -12.27
CA GLY A 88 1.44 -1.81 -12.24
C GLY A 88 2.13 -1.94 -13.60
N GLN A 89 1.63 -1.25 -14.65
CA GLN A 89 2.33 -1.07 -15.93
C GLN A 89 2.32 0.39 -16.36
N ILE A 90 3.37 0.82 -17.03
CA ILE A 90 3.49 2.16 -17.61
C ILE A 90 2.63 2.22 -18.88
N LEU A 91 1.79 3.26 -18.99
CA LEU A 91 0.98 3.52 -20.16
C LEU A 91 1.79 4.37 -21.17
N SER A 92 1.69 4.01 -22.44
CA SER A 92 2.28 4.80 -23.52
C SER A 92 1.40 6.01 -23.86
N LYS A 93 2.01 7.04 -24.47
CA LYS A 93 1.28 8.21 -24.95
C LYS A 93 0.06 7.84 -25.80
N SER A 94 0.18 6.81 -26.65
CA SER A 94 -0.92 6.31 -27.47
C SER A 94 -2.13 5.78 -26.69
N ILE A 95 -1.92 5.33 -25.44
CA ILE A 95 -3.00 4.93 -24.53
C ILE A 95 -3.51 6.16 -23.77
N LEU A 96 -2.61 7.02 -23.29
CA LEU A 96 -2.97 8.22 -22.54
C LEU A 96 -3.87 9.17 -23.33
N ASP A 97 -3.60 9.32 -24.62
CA ASP A 97 -4.34 10.20 -25.54
C ASP A 97 -5.54 9.50 -26.22
N MET A 98 -5.77 8.20 -25.94
CA MET A 98 -6.79 7.42 -26.62
C MET A 98 -8.23 7.86 -26.27
N PRO A 99 -8.60 7.96 -24.97
CA PRO A 99 -9.96 8.32 -24.59
C PRO A 99 -10.16 9.84 -24.59
N ARG A 100 -11.38 10.27 -24.88
CA ARG A 100 -11.76 11.69 -24.92
C ARG A 100 -11.38 12.45 -23.65
N TYR A 101 -11.59 11.84 -22.50
CA TYR A 101 -11.32 12.44 -21.20
C TYR A 101 -9.95 12.05 -20.61
N GLY A 102 -9.12 11.33 -21.37
CA GLY A 102 -7.80 10.89 -20.94
C GLY A 102 -7.83 9.73 -19.96
N CYS A 103 -6.70 9.48 -19.35
CA CYS A 103 -6.52 8.46 -18.33
C CYS A 103 -6.45 9.14 -16.95
N ILE A 104 -7.27 8.70 -16.01
CA ILE A 104 -7.33 9.22 -14.64
C ILE A 104 -6.79 8.17 -13.69
N ASN A 105 -5.80 8.53 -12.90
CA ASN A 105 -5.26 7.67 -11.85
C ASN A 105 -5.82 8.06 -10.49
N VAL A 106 -6.13 7.04 -9.68
CA VAL A 106 -6.46 7.18 -8.25
C VAL A 106 -5.21 6.81 -7.47
N HIS A 107 -4.50 7.81 -6.98
CA HIS A 107 -3.23 7.68 -6.29
C HIS A 107 -3.39 7.82 -4.78
N ALA A 108 -2.85 6.88 -4.00
CA ALA A 108 -3.05 6.78 -2.56
C ALA A 108 -2.10 7.69 -1.76
N SER A 109 -1.98 8.95 -2.16
CA SER A 109 -1.30 10.01 -1.40
C SER A 109 -1.88 11.40 -1.70
N LEU A 110 -1.50 12.38 -0.92
CA LEU A 110 -1.72 13.80 -1.21
C LEU A 110 -0.60 14.32 -2.10
N LEU A 111 -0.73 14.13 -3.43
CA LEU A 111 0.24 14.63 -4.40
C LEU A 111 0.48 16.14 -4.22
N PRO A 112 1.71 16.63 -4.43
CA PRO A 112 2.86 15.97 -5.05
C PRO A 112 3.71 15.10 -4.09
N LYS A 113 3.30 14.92 -2.84
CA LYS A 113 4.01 14.03 -1.91
C LYS A 113 3.79 12.56 -2.26
N TYR A 114 4.84 11.75 -2.07
CA TYR A 114 4.79 10.30 -2.24
C TYR A 114 4.42 9.85 -3.67
N ARG A 115 5.00 10.49 -4.70
CA ARG A 115 4.98 9.92 -6.05
C ARG A 115 5.66 8.56 -6.06
N GLY A 116 5.16 7.63 -6.87
CA GLY A 116 5.73 6.29 -7.03
C GLY A 116 5.03 5.21 -6.21
N ALA A 117 5.78 4.22 -5.73
CA ALA A 117 5.22 3.00 -5.17
C ALA A 117 4.96 3.08 -3.66
N ALA A 118 3.93 2.35 -3.20
CA ALA A 118 3.65 2.10 -1.78
C ALA A 118 3.47 3.38 -0.88
N PRO A 119 2.83 4.45 -1.34
CA PRO A 119 2.65 5.67 -0.57
C PRO A 119 1.95 5.43 0.78
N ILE A 120 1.07 4.44 0.86
CA ILE A 120 0.31 4.06 2.05
C ILE A 120 1.25 3.65 3.19
N GLN A 121 2.17 2.72 2.92
CA GLN A 121 3.12 2.24 3.92
C GLN A 121 4.08 3.35 4.34
N TRP A 122 4.57 4.12 3.39
CA TRP A 122 5.51 5.21 3.66
C TRP A 122 4.90 6.34 4.50
N ALA A 123 3.62 6.67 4.33
CA ALA A 123 2.93 7.63 5.19
C ALA A 123 2.94 7.19 6.67
N VAL A 124 2.71 5.89 6.94
CA VAL A 124 2.77 5.34 8.32
C VAL A 124 4.21 5.30 8.84
N ILE A 125 5.18 4.82 8.03
CA ILE A 125 6.59 4.72 8.40
C ILE A 125 7.18 6.10 8.74
N ASN A 126 6.83 7.11 7.96
CA ASN A 126 7.28 8.49 8.21
C ASN A 126 6.54 9.16 9.37
N GLY A 127 5.43 8.59 9.81
CA GLY A 127 4.64 9.09 10.93
C GLY A 127 3.87 10.36 10.59
N ASP A 128 3.34 10.43 9.37
CA ASP A 128 2.50 11.53 8.95
C ASP A 128 1.21 11.58 9.78
N GLU A 129 0.75 12.78 10.11
CA GLU A 129 -0.54 12.98 10.77
C GLU A 129 -1.70 12.86 9.77
N PHE A 130 -1.47 13.28 8.54
CA PHE A 130 -2.44 13.26 7.45
C PHE A 130 -1.84 12.64 6.19
N THR A 131 -2.67 11.88 5.50
CA THR A 131 -2.44 11.42 4.13
C THR A 131 -3.75 11.53 3.36
N GLY A 132 -3.89 10.87 2.23
CA GLY A 132 -5.14 10.89 1.49
C GLY A 132 -5.04 10.21 0.14
N VAL A 133 -5.97 10.58 -0.72
CA VAL A 133 -6.04 10.12 -2.11
C VAL A 133 -6.10 11.34 -3.02
N THR A 134 -5.44 11.25 -4.14
CA THR A 134 -5.50 12.25 -5.21
C THR A 134 -5.95 11.59 -6.51
N THR A 135 -6.96 12.13 -7.17
CA THR A 135 -7.23 11.81 -8.57
C THR A 135 -6.46 12.77 -9.46
N MET A 136 -5.78 12.23 -10.46
CA MET A 136 -4.99 13.04 -11.40
C MET A 136 -5.14 12.55 -12.83
N ARG A 137 -5.04 13.47 -13.80
CA ARG A 137 -4.90 13.13 -15.21
C ARG A 137 -3.48 12.66 -15.46
N MET A 138 -3.32 11.44 -15.96
CA MET A 138 -2.00 10.85 -16.20
C MET A 138 -1.29 11.52 -17.37
N ASP A 139 0.00 11.66 -17.24
CA ASP A 139 0.97 12.02 -18.27
C ASP A 139 2.01 10.90 -18.46
N GLU A 140 3.08 11.17 -19.20
CA GLU A 140 4.16 10.20 -19.46
C GLU A 140 5.10 10.00 -18.25
N GLY A 141 5.01 10.84 -17.23
CA GLY A 141 5.80 10.73 -15.99
C GLY A 141 5.18 9.76 -14.97
N VAL A 142 5.90 9.55 -13.88
CA VAL A 142 5.40 8.74 -12.76
C VAL A 142 4.72 9.65 -11.75
N ASP A 143 3.39 9.60 -11.72
CA ASP A 143 2.53 10.39 -10.83
C ASP A 143 2.78 11.91 -10.90
N THR A 144 3.09 12.42 -12.08
CA THR A 144 3.42 13.83 -12.33
C THR A 144 2.29 14.65 -12.94
N GLY A 145 1.22 14.00 -13.39
CA GLY A 145 0.12 14.63 -14.08
C GLY A 145 -0.70 15.60 -13.22
N ASP A 146 -1.55 16.39 -13.87
CA ASP A 146 -2.36 17.40 -13.20
C ASP A 146 -3.37 16.79 -12.25
N MET A 147 -3.42 17.32 -11.02
CA MET A 147 -4.35 16.89 -9.99
C MET A 147 -5.75 17.46 -10.27
N ILE A 148 -6.78 16.63 -10.01
CA ILE A 148 -8.19 17.04 -10.20
C ILE A 148 -8.86 17.23 -8.83
N ALA A 149 -8.76 16.25 -7.96
CA ALA A 149 -9.36 16.31 -6.64
C ALA A 149 -8.51 15.58 -5.59
N LYS A 150 -8.70 15.93 -4.32
CA LYS A 150 -8.03 15.30 -3.17
C LYS A 150 -9.01 15.02 -2.06
N SER A 151 -8.84 13.89 -1.39
CA SER A 151 -9.49 13.57 -0.13
C SER A 151 -8.43 13.36 0.94
N THR A 152 -8.54 14.08 2.05
CA THR A 152 -7.57 14.02 3.17
C THR A 152 -8.08 13.12 4.27
N VAL A 153 -7.21 12.23 4.76
CA VAL A 153 -7.49 11.29 5.84
C VAL A 153 -6.48 11.49 6.96
N ARG A 154 -6.97 11.59 8.19
CA ARG A 154 -6.13 11.62 9.38
C ARG A 154 -5.75 10.21 9.80
N LEU A 155 -4.47 9.97 10.09
CA LEU A 155 -3.99 8.70 10.60
C LEU A 155 -4.34 8.58 12.10
N ALA A 156 -4.82 7.41 12.50
CA ALA A 156 -4.95 7.09 13.92
C ALA A 156 -3.55 6.86 14.56
N PRO A 157 -3.39 7.08 15.86
CA PRO A 157 -2.12 6.84 16.54
C PRO A 157 -1.58 5.42 16.39
N ASP A 158 -2.46 4.45 16.23
CA ASP A 158 -2.19 3.03 16.04
C ASP A 158 -2.38 2.55 14.58
N GLU A 159 -2.48 3.50 13.64
CA GLU A 159 -2.68 3.20 12.22
C GLU A 159 -1.61 2.26 11.68
N THR A 160 -2.02 1.19 11.02
CA THR A 160 -1.13 0.26 10.32
C THR A 160 -1.18 0.49 8.81
N GLY A 161 -0.19 -0.04 8.07
CA GLY A 161 -0.26 -0.05 6.61
C GLY A 161 -1.52 -0.74 6.09
N GLY A 162 -1.99 -1.80 6.77
CA GLY A 162 -3.22 -2.51 6.41
C GLY A 162 -4.48 -1.71 6.68
N SER A 163 -4.65 -1.14 7.89
CA SER A 163 -5.85 -0.35 8.20
C SER A 163 -5.95 0.92 7.35
N LEU A 164 -4.81 1.56 7.07
CA LEU A 164 -4.76 2.72 6.18
C LEU A 164 -5.09 2.35 4.73
N PHE A 165 -4.65 1.18 4.28
CA PHE A 165 -4.99 0.64 2.96
C PHE A 165 -6.51 0.54 2.78
N ASP A 166 -7.22 -0.03 3.76
CA ASP A 166 -8.68 -0.17 3.71
C ASP A 166 -9.38 1.21 3.67
N LYS A 167 -8.92 2.15 4.50
CA LYS A 167 -9.45 3.53 4.51
C LYS A 167 -9.26 4.23 3.19
N LEU A 168 -8.03 4.20 2.63
CA LEU A 168 -7.72 4.90 1.39
C LEU A 168 -8.35 4.23 0.16
N SER A 169 -8.57 2.91 0.19
CA SER A 169 -9.34 2.22 -0.84
C SER A 169 -10.78 2.73 -0.90
N ALA A 170 -11.43 2.84 0.26
CA ALA A 170 -12.80 3.36 0.33
C ALA A 170 -12.90 4.84 -0.07
N GLU A 171 -11.97 5.68 0.39
CA GLU A 171 -11.93 7.10 0.00
C GLU A 171 -11.61 7.29 -1.48
N GLY A 172 -10.69 6.47 -2.03
CA GLY A 172 -10.36 6.49 -3.46
C GLY A 172 -11.53 6.14 -4.36
N ALA A 173 -12.34 5.17 -3.94
CA ALA A 173 -13.54 4.78 -4.65
C ALA A 173 -14.55 5.94 -4.75
N LYS A 174 -14.84 6.62 -3.64
CA LYS A 174 -15.73 7.79 -3.60
C LYS A 174 -15.18 8.94 -4.45
N LEU A 175 -13.91 9.30 -4.23
CA LEU A 175 -13.26 10.41 -4.93
C LEU A 175 -13.20 10.17 -6.44
N CYS A 176 -13.03 8.91 -6.88
CA CYS A 176 -13.04 8.54 -8.29
C CYS A 176 -14.39 8.86 -8.94
N VAL A 177 -15.50 8.43 -8.34
CA VAL A 177 -16.85 8.69 -8.87
C VAL A 177 -17.16 10.20 -8.89
N GLU A 178 -16.79 10.93 -7.83
CA GLU A 178 -16.93 12.39 -7.79
C GLU A 178 -16.12 13.07 -8.91
N THR A 179 -14.87 12.63 -9.11
CA THR A 179 -14.01 13.12 -10.18
C THR A 179 -14.59 12.85 -11.55
N MET A 180 -15.11 11.64 -11.78
CA MET A 180 -15.76 11.27 -13.04
C MET A 180 -16.97 12.17 -13.32
N LYS A 181 -17.76 12.45 -12.28
CA LYS A 181 -18.88 13.40 -12.41
C LYS A 181 -18.43 14.81 -12.75
N MET A 182 -17.40 15.34 -12.07
CA MET A 182 -16.82 16.67 -12.42
C MET A 182 -16.35 16.73 -13.87
N ILE A 183 -15.73 15.66 -14.37
CA ILE A 183 -15.27 15.59 -15.76
C ILE A 183 -16.46 15.56 -16.74
N GLU A 184 -17.50 14.79 -16.43
CA GLU A 184 -18.70 14.67 -17.29
C GLU A 184 -19.49 15.99 -17.34
N ASP A 185 -19.62 16.67 -16.21
CA ASP A 185 -20.29 17.98 -16.08
C ASP A 185 -19.44 19.14 -16.63
N GLY A 186 -18.16 18.91 -16.97
CA GLY A 186 -17.23 19.94 -17.45
C GLY A 186 -16.78 20.91 -16.37
N THR A 187 -16.87 20.53 -15.09
CA THR A 187 -16.46 21.34 -13.92
C THR A 187 -15.11 20.94 -13.33
N ALA A 188 -14.48 19.91 -13.89
CA ALA A 188 -13.16 19.45 -13.43
C ALA A 188 -12.09 20.52 -13.67
N GLU A 189 -11.36 20.88 -12.63
CA GLU A 189 -10.18 21.74 -12.72
C GLU A 189 -8.92 20.89 -12.67
N TYR A 190 -7.94 21.23 -13.52
CA TYR A 190 -6.67 20.49 -13.63
C TYR A 190 -5.56 21.37 -13.08
N THR A 191 -5.05 21.01 -11.91
CA THR A 191 -4.02 21.79 -11.20
C THR A 191 -2.65 21.13 -11.38
N PRO A 192 -1.69 21.81 -12.04
CA PRO A 192 -0.32 21.31 -12.14
C PRO A 192 0.32 21.08 -10.76
N GLN A 193 1.12 20.03 -10.66
CA GLN A 193 1.84 19.74 -9.41
C GLN A 193 3.08 20.64 -9.26
N ASN A 194 3.30 21.19 -8.05
CA ASN A 194 4.56 21.85 -7.72
C ASN A 194 5.67 20.79 -7.52
N SER A 195 6.61 20.72 -8.47
CA SER A 195 7.68 19.71 -8.41
C SER A 195 8.70 19.96 -7.28
N GLU A 196 8.78 21.18 -6.74
CA GLU A 196 9.65 21.47 -5.58
C GLU A 196 9.14 20.84 -4.27
N GLU A 197 7.85 20.60 -4.19
CA GLU A 197 7.20 19.93 -3.04
C GLU A 197 7.11 18.41 -3.21
N ALA A 198 7.54 17.90 -4.37
CA ALA A 198 7.40 16.48 -4.66
C ALA A 198 8.36 15.63 -3.84
N THR A 199 7.81 14.55 -3.29
CA THR A 199 8.61 13.47 -2.70
C THR A 199 8.35 12.16 -3.43
N HIS A 200 9.34 11.26 -3.40
CA HIS A 200 9.28 10.00 -4.12
C HIS A 200 9.41 8.83 -3.17
N THR A 201 8.68 7.76 -3.45
CA THR A 201 8.68 6.54 -2.65
C THR A 201 9.05 5.33 -3.50
N SER A 202 9.72 4.39 -2.86
CA SER A 202 10.14 3.13 -3.47
C SER A 202 9.20 1.99 -3.12
N MET A 203 9.28 0.90 -3.87
CA MET A 203 8.59 -0.34 -3.54
C MET A 203 9.06 -0.88 -2.19
N ILE A 204 8.11 -1.39 -1.40
CA ILE A 204 8.43 -2.10 -0.16
C ILE A 204 9.05 -3.45 -0.50
N SER A 205 10.23 -3.71 0.06
CA SER A 205 10.91 -5.00 -0.03
C SER A 205 10.83 -5.77 1.28
N LYS A 206 11.13 -7.06 1.26
CA LYS A 206 11.19 -7.86 2.48
C LYS A 206 12.35 -7.45 3.38
N GLU A 207 13.43 -7.02 2.78
CA GLU A 207 14.65 -6.58 3.46
C GLU A 207 14.42 -5.32 4.30
N LEU A 208 13.53 -4.42 3.84
CA LEU A 208 13.11 -3.25 4.62
C LEU A 208 12.50 -3.63 5.97
N GLY A 209 11.93 -4.82 6.07
CA GLY A 209 11.36 -5.34 7.31
C GLY A 209 12.38 -5.76 8.36
N PHE A 210 13.68 -5.85 8.04
CA PHE A 210 14.70 -6.17 9.03
C PHE A 210 14.91 -4.99 9.98
N ILE A 211 14.65 -5.22 11.27
CA ILE A 211 14.70 -4.17 12.29
C ILE A 211 16.15 -3.78 12.56
N ASP A 212 16.48 -2.53 12.31
CA ASP A 212 17.70 -1.89 12.78
C ASP A 212 17.48 -1.32 14.18
N TRP A 213 17.92 -2.06 15.19
CA TRP A 213 17.74 -1.69 16.60
C TRP A 213 18.52 -0.43 17.00
N THR A 214 19.48 0.03 16.19
CA THR A 214 20.23 1.28 16.45
C THR A 214 19.40 2.53 16.20
N LYS A 215 18.24 2.40 15.54
CA LYS A 215 17.29 3.48 15.32
C LYS A 215 16.51 3.83 16.59
N PRO A 216 15.93 5.04 16.67
CA PRO A 216 15.02 5.40 17.76
C PRO A 216 13.78 4.48 17.83
N ALA A 217 13.32 4.21 19.04
CA ALA A 217 12.15 3.35 19.28
C ALA A 217 10.90 3.79 18.48
N VAL A 218 10.68 5.09 18.35
CA VAL A 218 9.55 5.64 17.61
C VAL A 218 9.65 5.34 16.10
N GLU A 219 10.84 5.33 15.52
CA GLU A 219 11.03 5.00 14.12
C GLU A 219 10.80 3.50 13.86
N ILE A 220 11.29 2.64 14.77
CA ILE A 220 11.09 1.19 14.70
C ILE A 220 9.61 0.84 14.89
N GLU A 221 8.93 1.51 15.81
CA GLU A 221 7.49 1.31 16.05
C GLU A 221 6.67 1.66 14.80
N ARG A 222 6.96 2.80 14.16
CA ARG A 222 6.34 3.20 12.90
C ARG A 222 6.62 2.22 11.76
N LEU A 223 7.86 1.71 11.66
CA LEU A 223 8.22 0.67 10.71
C LEU A 223 7.39 -0.60 10.92
N ILE A 224 7.23 -1.05 12.18
CA ILE A 224 6.41 -2.21 12.54
C ILE A 224 4.97 -2.01 12.07
N ARG A 225 4.36 -0.86 12.36
CA ARG A 225 3.00 -0.55 11.92
C ARG A 225 2.88 -0.40 10.41
N GLY A 226 3.79 0.34 9.78
CA GLY A 226 3.75 0.60 8.34
C GLY A 226 3.89 -0.67 7.50
N LEU A 227 4.65 -1.66 7.99
CA LEU A 227 4.85 -2.94 7.32
C LEU A 227 3.85 -4.04 7.73
N ASN A 228 2.89 -3.75 8.59
CA ASN A 228 1.84 -4.67 8.98
C ASN A 228 0.63 -4.53 8.04
N PRO A 229 0.14 -5.57 7.34
CA PRO A 229 0.50 -7.00 7.52
C PRO A 229 1.66 -7.51 6.63
N TRP A 230 2.12 -6.76 5.64
CA TRP A 230 3.16 -7.20 4.72
C TRP A 230 4.20 -6.11 4.46
N PRO A 231 5.49 -6.45 4.40
CA PRO A 231 6.12 -7.77 4.61
C PRO A 231 6.25 -8.18 6.07
N SER A 232 5.87 -7.35 7.02
CA SER A 232 6.08 -7.39 8.45
C SER A 232 7.51 -7.07 8.87
N ALA A 233 7.67 -6.38 10.01
CA ALA A 233 8.97 -6.15 10.61
C ALA A 233 9.48 -7.42 11.30
N TYR A 234 10.79 -7.68 11.23
CA TYR A 234 11.39 -8.87 11.80
C TYR A 234 12.83 -8.65 12.27
N THR A 235 13.27 -9.52 13.15
CA THR A 235 14.65 -9.69 13.59
C THR A 235 14.97 -11.18 13.70
N HIS A 236 16.07 -11.55 14.38
CA HIS A 236 16.39 -12.93 14.68
C HIS A 236 16.43 -13.15 16.20
N LEU A 237 15.87 -14.25 16.64
CA LEU A 237 15.93 -14.74 18.02
C LEU A 237 16.43 -16.19 17.99
N ASN A 238 17.58 -16.46 18.60
CA ASN A 238 18.23 -17.78 18.63
C ASN A 238 18.35 -18.41 17.22
N GLY A 239 18.79 -17.61 16.23
CA GLY A 239 18.99 -18.04 14.84
C GLY A 239 17.72 -18.25 14.02
N LYS A 240 16.53 -17.96 14.56
CA LYS A 240 15.24 -18.07 13.88
C LYS A 240 14.66 -16.70 13.59
N THR A 241 13.94 -16.56 12.46
CA THR A 241 13.18 -15.33 12.17
C THR A 241 12.14 -15.07 13.24
N PHE A 242 12.18 -13.89 13.82
CA PHE A 242 11.27 -13.42 14.83
C PHE A 242 10.58 -12.14 14.35
N LYS A 243 9.29 -12.23 14.03
CA LYS A 243 8.49 -11.11 13.57
C LYS A 243 7.91 -10.35 14.75
N VAL A 244 7.92 -9.02 14.64
CA VAL A 244 7.25 -8.13 15.58
C VAL A 244 6.05 -7.51 14.85
N TRP A 245 4.87 -7.77 15.36
CA TRP A 245 3.61 -7.32 14.76
C TRP A 245 3.07 -6.06 15.42
N SER A 246 3.37 -5.88 16.71
CA SER A 246 2.99 -4.70 17.48
C SER A 246 3.97 -4.49 18.62
N ALA A 247 4.29 -3.24 18.89
CA ALA A 247 5.15 -2.82 19.98
C ALA A 247 4.68 -1.47 20.54
N LYS A 248 5.11 -1.13 21.75
CA LYS A 248 4.89 0.18 22.36
C LYS A 248 6.24 0.82 22.67
N VAL A 249 6.35 2.10 22.36
CA VAL A 249 7.51 2.90 22.76
C VAL A 249 7.48 3.09 24.27
N ILE A 250 8.61 2.84 24.92
CA ILE A 250 8.84 3.04 26.35
C ILE A 250 10.20 3.71 26.56
N ASP A 251 10.46 4.16 27.76
CA ASP A 251 11.78 4.65 28.15
C ASP A 251 12.80 3.50 28.08
N GLY A 252 13.98 3.81 27.59
CA GLY A 252 15.10 2.86 27.51
C GLY A 252 15.99 2.90 28.76
N SER A 253 17.02 2.07 28.76
CA SER A 253 18.10 2.08 29.72
C SER A 253 19.43 2.23 29.00
N ASP A 254 20.27 3.14 29.50
CA ASP A 254 21.62 3.36 28.95
C ASP A 254 22.60 2.23 29.27
N ASP A 255 22.20 1.27 30.11
CA ASP A 255 23.02 0.13 30.52
C ASP A 255 23.11 -0.97 29.45
N TYR A 256 22.26 -0.90 28.41
CA TYR A 256 22.14 -1.96 27.40
C TYR A 256 22.40 -1.45 26.00
N GLU A 257 23.00 -2.32 25.16
CA GLU A 257 23.19 -2.05 23.73
C GLU A 257 21.85 -2.18 22.98
N PRO A 258 21.68 -1.43 21.88
CA PRO A 258 20.56 -1.62 20.96
C PRO A 258 20.42 -3.07 20.51
N GLY A 259 19.20 -3.62 20.56
CA GLY A 259 18.89 -5.01 20.27
C GLY A 259 18.95 -5.94 21.47
N CYS A 260 19.44 -5.50 22.62
CA CYS A 260 19.43 -6.31 23.85
C CYS A 260 18.03 -6.42 24.43
N ILE A 261 17.66 -7.65 24.80
CA ILE A 261 16.47 -7.93 25.61
C ILE A 261 16.86 -7.74 27.07
N TYR A 262 16.51 -6.60 27.65
CA TYR A 262 16.94 -6.27 29.03
C TYR A 262 15.88 -6.55 30.10
N HIS A 263 14.63 -6.74 29.69
CA HIS A 263 13.55 -7.08 30.61
C HIS A 263 12.70 -8.23 30.06
N ILE A 264 12.44 -9.22 30.90
CA ILE A 264 11.50 -10.32 30.66
C ILE A 264 10.66 -10.51 31.91
N GLY A 265 9.38 -10.16 31.81
CA GLY A 265 8.38 -10.39 32.83
C GLY A 265 7.44 -11.55 32.48
N LYS A 266 6.32 -11.62 33.16
CA LYS A 266 5.31 -12.66 32.89
C LYS A 266 4.63 -12.48 31.52
N ASN A 267 4.39 -11.22 31.14
CA ASN A 267 3.70 -10.84 29.89
C ASN A 267 4.46 -9.79 29.08
N ASP A 268 5.63 -9.38 29.52
CA ASP A 268 6.37 -8.24 28.99
C ASP A 268 7.76 -8.68 28.54
N MET A 269 8.20 -8.15 27.43
CA MET A 269 9.55 -8.29 26.90
C MET A 269 9.98 -6.96 26.31
N TYR A 270 11.07 -6.37 26.85
CA TYR A 270 11.57 -5.09 26.42
C TYR A 270 12.89 -5.22 25.70
N VAL A 271 13.01 -4.52 24.59
CA VAL A 271 14.21 -4.50 23.75
C VAL A 271 14.74 -3.08 23.69
N GLN A 272 16.02 -2.90 24.01
CA GLN A 272 16.72 -1.63 23.92
C GLN A 272 16.84 -1.19 22.46
N THR A 273 16.72 0.11 22.20
CA THR A 273 16.91 0.72 20.88
C THR A 273 17.95 1.82 20.95
N GLY A 274 18.31 2.43 19.84
CA GLY A 274 19.27 3.53 19.82
C GLY A 274 18.85 4.74 20.65
N LYS A 275 17.53 4.95 20.82
CA LYS A 275 16.94 5.95 21.73
C LYS A 275 15.58 5.44 22.20
N GLY A 276 15.43 5.26 23.51
CA GLY A 276 14.26 4.64 24.12
C GLY A 276 14.30 3.12 23.97
N ALA A 277 13.18 2.45 24.19
CA ALA A 277 13.05 1.02 24.07
C ALA A 277 11.67 0.63 23.53
N LEU A 278 11.51 -0.62 23.14
CA LEU A 278 10.24 -1.18 22.74
C LEU A 278 9.77 -2.28 23.71
N SER A 279 8.54 -2.13 24.18
CA SER A 279 7.78 -3.23 24.78
C SER A 279 7.08 -3.98 23.66
N LEU A 280 7.47 -5.23 23.43
CA LEU A 280 6.88 -6.05 22.38
C LEU A 280 5.50 -6.54 22.83
N VAL A 281 4.47 -6.33 21.99
CA VAL A 281 3.07 -6.64 22.32
C VAL A 281 2.63 -7.91 21.62
N GLU A 282 2.89 -8.03 20.33
CA GLU A 282 2.48 -9.15 19.52
C GLU A 282 3.63 -9.61 18.61
N VAL A 283 3.93 -10.90 18.66
CA VAL A 283 5.12 -11.48 18.06
C VAL A 283 4.84 -12.79 17.34
N GLN A 284 5.80 -13.25 16.53
CA GLN A 284 5.71 -14.53 15.85
C GLN A 284 7.10 -15.13 15.63
N LEU A 285 7.41 -16.23 16.26
CA LEU A 285 8.62 -16.99 15.96
C LEU A 285 8.41 -17.87 14.72
N GLN A 286 9.44 -18.03 13.93
CA GLN A 286 9.45 -18.89 12.74
C GLN A 286 8.84 -20.28 13.04
N GLY A 287 7.85 -20.67 12.22
CA GLY A 287 7.14 -21.95 12.39
C GLY A 287 6.04 -21.95 13.45
N LYS A 288 5.82 -20.85 14.16
CA LYS A 288 4.74 -20.68 15.14
C LYS A 288 3.65 -19.73 14.62
N LYS A 289 2.51 -19.70 15.32
CA LYS A 289 1.44 -18.71 15.07
C LYS A 289 1.83 -17.35 15.66
N ARG A 290 1.25 -16.28 15.12
CA ARG A 290 1.22 -14.94 15.70
C ARG A 290 0.48 -15.00 17.04
N MET A 291 1.03 -14.38 18.10
CA MET A 291 0.49 -14.42 19.46
C MET A 291 0.97 -13.21 20.28
N ASP A 292 0.28 -12.94 21.39
CA ASP A 292 0.74 -11.97 22.37
C ASP A 292 2.05 -12.41 23.03
N THR A 293 2.83 -11.42 23.52
CA THR A 293 4.14 -11.67 24.12
C THR A 293 4.05 -12.58 25.35
N GLY A 294 3.01 -12.46 26.20
CA GLY A 294 2.84 -13.33 27.36
C GLY A 294 2.64 -14.79 26.96
N SER A 295 1.84 -15.06 25.94
CA SER A 295 1.66 -16.41 25.39
C SER A 295 2.95 -16.96 24.79
N PHE A 296 3.72 -16.11 24.10
CA PHE A 296 5.02 -16.48 23.56
C PHE A 296 6.00 -16.88 24.67
N LEU A 297 6.13 -16.10 25.73
CA LEU A 297 7.04 -16.34 26.84
C LEU A 297 6.69 -17.60 27.64
N ARG A 298 5.41 -17.95 27.75
CA ARG A 298 5.00 -19.22 28.37
C ARG A 298 5.41 -20.47 27.59
N GLY A 299 5.56 -20.33 26.28
CA GLY A 299 5.87 -21.46 25.37
C GLY A 299 7.30 -21.46 24.80
N CYS A 300 8.09 -20.43 25.06
CA CYS A 300 9.44 -20.29 24.54
C CYS A 300 10.38 -19.73 25.61
N HIS A 301 11.50 -20.41 25.82
CA HIS A 301 12.55 -19.88 26.66
C HIS A 301 13.28 -18.75 25.97
N VAL A 302 13.35 -17.59 26.61
CA VAL A 302 14.08 -16.40 26.16
C VAL A 302 15.01 -15.96 27.28
N GLU A 303 16.28 -15.75 26.95
CA GLU A 303 17.26 -15.26 27.90
C GLU A 303 17.37 -13.75 27.81
N ARG A 304 17.59 -13.08 28.95
CA ARG A 304 17.98 -11.68 28.98
C ARG A 304 19.39 -11.53 28.41
N SER A 305 19.61 -10.47 27.67
CA SER A 305 20.96 -10.10 27.26
C SER A 305 21.79 -9.62 28.48
N GLU A 306 23.09 -9.85 28.44
CA GLU A 306 23.98 -9.35 29.48
C GLU A 306 24.07 -7.82 29.43
N GLU A 307 24.27 -7.19 30.61
CA GLU A 307 24.51 -5.75 30.71
C GLU A 307 25.84 -5.38 30.05
N ARG A 308 25.93 -4.14 29.58
CA ARG A 308 27.23 -3.54 29.20
C ARG A 308 28.14 -3.59 30.41
N ARG A 309 29.31 -4.15 30.25
CA ARG A 309 30.42 -4.06 31.27
C ARG A 309 31.36 -2.96 30.86
#